data_756c2386cbd4f185288269f0a82413f8
#
_entry.id   756c2386cbd4f185288269f0a82413f8
#
_cell.length_a   1.000
_cell.length_b   1.000
_cell.length_c   1.000
_cell.angle_alpha   90.00
_cell.angle_beta   90.00
_cell.angle_gamma   90.00
#
_symmetry.space_group_name_H-M   'P 1'
#
loop_
_entity.id
_entity.type
_entity.pdbx_description
1 polymer ?
#
loop_
_entity_poly.entity_id
_entity_poly.type
_entity_poly.pdbx_seq_one_letter_code
_entity_poly.pdbx_strand_id
1 'polypeptide(L)'
;MDRLLDEQRSGPAYLSMPAVASVVAHSIDTGAACDYQLHAWVVMPNHVHLLITPQVDVSALLRRLKGASARECNRLLGQTGRPFWQDESYDRLVRNTDEFQRIENYIVQNPVRAGLARSAEEYPWLSLSTRGGLKPAAG
;
A
#
# COMPACT_ATOMS: atom_id res chain seq x y z
N MET A 1 5.95 1.05 17.31
CA MET A 1 4.53 1.38 17.42
C MET A 1 3.88 1.37 16.06
N ASP A 2 2.73 0.73 15.95
CA ASP A 2 2.14 0.52 14.63
C ASP A 2 1.46 1.77 14.09
N ARG A 3 1.51 1.94 12.79
CA ARG A 3 0.97 3.10 12.10
C ARG A 3 0.11 2.68 10.93
N LEU A 4 -1.01 3.38 10.76
CA LEU A 4 -1.80 3.30 9.53
C LEU A 4 -1.38 4.46 8.65
N LEU A 5 -0.83 4.16 7.51
CA LEU A 5 -0.48 5.17 6.52
C LEU A 5 -1.50 5.10 5.41
N ASP A 6 -2.27 6.20 5.29
CA ASP A 6 -3.30 6.23 4.28
C ASP A 6 -2.96 7.34 3.34
N GLU A 7 -2.68 7.11 2.05
CA GLU A 7 -2.66 7.90 1.24
C GLU A 7 -2.29 7.90 0.15
N GLN A 8 -1.57 8.39 -0.01
CA GLN A 8 -0.85 8.36 -1.13
C GLN A 8 -1.77 8.33 -2.29
N ARG A 9 -2.54 9.39 -2.50
CA ARG A 9 -3.41 9.47 -3.65
C ARG A 9 -2.59 9.80 -4.88
N SER A 10 -2.83 9.06 -5.96
CA SER A 10 -2.24 9.34 -7.25
C SER A 10 -3.22 10.22 -8.06
N GLY A 11 -2.92 10.50 -9.30
CA GLY A 11 -3.84 11.13 -10.21
C GLY A 11 -5.01 10.22 -10.50
N PRO A 12 -5.81 10.53 -11.52
CA PRO A 12 -7.06 9.84 -11.72
C PRO A 12 -6.85 8.35 -11.94
N ALA A 13 -7.12 7.57 -10.93
CA ALA A 13 -7.17 6.10 -11.00
C ALA A 13 -5.97 5.44 -11.70
N TYR A 14 -4.80 6.05 -11.66
CA TYR A 14 -3.61 5.41 -12.25
C TYR A 14 -3.33 4.05 -11.67
N LEU A 15 -3.65 3.85 -10.40
CA LEU A 15 -3.35 2.59 -9.71
C LEU A 15 -4.28 1.46 -10.12
N SER A 16 -5.29 1.74 -10.96
CA SER A 16 -6.11 0.67 -11.52
C SER A 16 -5.40 -0.02 -12.69
N MET A 17 -4.33 0.57 -13.23
CA MET A 17 -3.54 -0.04 -14.30
C MET A 17 -2.63 -1.10 -13.69
N PRO A 18 -2.72 -2.37 -14.12
CA PRO A 18 -1.96 -3.43 -13.47
C PRO A 18 -0.45 -3.20 -13.43
N ALA A 19 0.13 -2.64 -14.49
CA ALA A 19 1.56 -2.36 -14.50
C ALA A 19 1.95 -1.35 -13.44
N VAL A 20 1.12 -0.32 -13.23
CA VAL A 20 1.37 0.72 -12.24
C VAL A 20 1.14 0.16 -10.84
N ALA A 21 0.05 -0.56 -10.63
CA ALA A 21 -0.22 -1.18 -9.33
C ALA A 21 0.89 -2.15 -8.93
N SER A 22 1.42 -2.89 -9.90
CA SER A 22 2.51 -3.83 -9.66
C SER A 22 3.77 -3.11 -9.17
N VAL A 23 4.08 -1.95 -9.74
CA VAL A 23 5.23 -1.16 -9.29
C VAL A 23 5.05 -0.72 -7.85
N VAL A 24 3.87 -0.23 -7.52
CA VAL A 24 3.58 0.24 -6.17
C VAL A 24 3.65 -0.92 -5.18
N ALA A 25 3.04 -2.05 -5.52
CA ALA A 25 3.08 -3.24 -4.66
C ALA A 25 4.51 -3.72 -4.43
N HIS A 26 5.33 -3.70 -5.48
CA HIS A 26 6.74 -4.08 -5.37
C HIS A 26 7.51 -3.10 -4.47
N SER A 27 7.22 -1.81 -4.56
CA SER A 27 7.87 -0.81 -3.72
C SER A 27 7.49 -1.02 -2.25
N ILE A 28 6.25 -1.37 -1.98
CA ILE A 28 5.79 -1.66 -0.61
C ILE A 28 6.56 -2.86 -0.06
N ASP A 29 6.70 -3.89 -0.86
CA ASP A 29 7.38 -5.10 -0.46
C ASP A 29 8.88 -4.87 -0.24
N THR A 30 9.49 -4.07 -1.10
CA THR A 30 10.90 -3.72 -0.96
C THR A 30 11.13 -2.93 0.32
N GLY A 31 10.24 -1.99 0.65
CA GLY A 31 10.35 -1.24 1.90
C GLY A 31 10.24 -2.13 3.11
N ALA A 32 9.45 -3.20 3.02
CA ALA A 32 9.30 -4.14 4.13
C ALA A 32 10.60 -4.87 4.46
N ALA A 33 11.52 -4.94 3.53
CA ALA A 33 12.81 -5.60 3.80
C ALA A 33 13.74 -4.73 4.63
N CYS A 34 13.53 -3.41 4.65
CA CYS A 34 14.48 -2.48 5.26
C CYS A 34 13.86 -1.52 6.26
N ASP A 35 12.69 -0.99 5.97
CA ASP A 35 12.20 0.21 6.63
C ASP A 35 11.08 -0.03 7.62
N TYR A 36 10.39 -1.15 7.51
CA TYR A 36 9.24 -1.42 8.37
C TYR A 36 8.88 -2.89 8.35
N GLN A 37 8.14 -3.29 9.37
CA GLN A 37 7.46 -4.58 9.37
C GLN A 37 6.09 -4.35 8.76
N LEU A 38 5.72 -5.12 7.75
CA LEU A 38 4.48 -4.94 7.01
C LEU A 38 3.43 -5.90 7.53
N HIS A 39 2.29 -5.37 7.94
CA HIS A 39 1.20 -6.18 8.48
C HIS A 39 0.05 -6.35 7.51
N ALA A 40 -0.32 -5.28 6.83
CA ALA A 40 -1.41 -5.33 5.86
C ALA A 40 -1.24 -4.17 4.88
N TRP A 41 -1.70 -4.39 3.65
CA TRP A 41 -1.64 -3.34 2.65
C TRP A 41 -2.69 -3.58 1.59
N VAL A 42 -3.09 -2.52 0.91
CA VAL A 42 -3.94 -2.61 -0.27
C VAL A 42 -3.63 -1.43 -1.18
N VAL A 43 -3.57 -1.70 -2.49
CA VAL A 43 -3.43 -0.67 -3.51
C VAL A 43 -4.79 -0.53 -4.16
N MET A 44 -5.46 0.57 -3.88
CA MET A 44 -6.76 0.90 -4.48
C MET A 44 -6.52 1.71 -5.75
N PRO A 45 -7.53 1.91 -6.61
CA PRO A 45 -7.29 2.57 -7.89
C PRO A 45 -6.61 3.93 -7.83
N ASN A 46 -6.77 4.68 -6.76
CA ASN A 46 -6.12 5.98 -6.65
C ASN A 46 -5.50 6.27 -5.29
N HIS A 47 -5.39 5.28 -4.42
CA HIS A 47 -4.75 5.47 -3.12
C HIS A 47 -4.29 4.15 -2.54
N VAL A 48 -3.53 4.22 -1.46
CA VAL A 48 -2.92 3.05 -0.83
C VAL A 48 -3.10 3.15 0.67
N HIS A 49 -3.35 2.01 1.31
CA HIS A 49 -3.36 1.90 2.77
C HIS A 49 -2.27 0.92 3.19
N LEU A 50 -1.52 1.28 4.22
CA LEU A 50 -0.47 0.43 4.79
C LEU A 50 -0.63 0.37 6.30
N LEU A 51 -0.57 -0.83 6.85
CA LEU A 51 -0.48 -1.01 8.30
C LEU A 51 0.90 -1.59 8.59
N ILE A 52 1.72 -0.83 9.29
CA ILE A 52 3.13 -1.18 9.46
C ILE A 52 3.61 -0.92 10.89
N THR A 53 4.74 -1.57 11.23
CA THR A 53 5.53 -1.17 12.39
C THR A 53 6.81 -0.53 11.82
N PRO A 54 6.97 0.78 11.91
CA PRO A 54 8.13 1.44 11.33
C PRO A 54 9.42 1.05 12.06
N GLN A 55 10.49 0.90 11.30
CA GLN A 55 11.82 0.64 11.84
C GLN A 55 12.76 1.81 11.57
N VAL A 56 12.27 2.82 10.85
CA VAL A 56 12.97 4.07 10.61
C VAL A 56 11.94 5.18 10.74
N ASP A 57 12.39 6.41 10.65
CA ASP A 57 11.49 7.56 10.72
C ASP A 57 10.42 7.49 9.62
N VAL A 58 9.17 7.74 9.98
CA VAL A 58 8.04 7.62 9.04
C VAL A 58 8.21 8.54 7.85
N SER A 59 8.68 9.77 8.07
CA SER A 59 8.91 10.70 6.96
C SER A 59 9.94 10.16 5.98
N ALA A 60 10.98 9.53 6.50
CA ALA A 60 12.02 8.97 5.66
C ALA A 60 11.51 7.78 4.84
N LEU A 61 10.76 6.89 5.48
CA LEU A 61 10.26 5.73 4.75
C LEU A 61 9.23 6.14 3.69
N LEU A 62 8.39 7.13 3.97
CA LEU A 62 7.43 7.62 2.99
C LEU A 62 8.13 8.29 1.81
N ARG A 63 9.18 9.05 2.09
CA ARG A 63 9.95 9.70 1.02
C ARG A 63 10.56 8.66 0.09
N ARG A 64 11.12 7.60 0.65
CA ARG A 64 11.71 6.54 -0.16
C ARG A 64 10.66 5.77 -0.96
N LEU A 65 9.56 5.42 -0.30
CA LEU A 65 8.49 4.67 -0.93
C LEU A 65 7.86 5.45 -2.08
N LYS A 66 7.53 6.71 -1.84
CA LYS A 66 6.94 7.56 -2.85
C LYS A 66 7.91 7.87 -3.98
N GLY A 67 9.17 8.14 -3.64
CA GLY A 67 10.16 8.49 -4.65
C GLY A 67 10.46 7.36 -5.60
N ALA A 68 10.66 6.17 -5.08
CA ALA A 68 10.97 5.01 -5.91
C ALA A 68 9.78 4.64 -6.80
N SER A 69 8.57 4.59 -6.21
CA SER A 69 7.39 4.22 -6.98
C SER A 69 7.03 5.28 -8.01
N ALA A 70 7.15 6.56 -7.66
CA ALA A 70 6.81 7.64 -8.58
C ALA A 70 7.69 7.63 -9.82
N ARG A 71 8.99 7.41 -9.63
CA ARG A 71 9.91 7.41 -10.76
C ARG A 71 9.53 6.35 -11.77
N GLU A 72 9.29 5.14 -11.30
CA GLU A 72 8.97 4.05 -12.20
C GLU A 72 7.56 4.18 -12.79
N CYS A 73 6.57 4.59 -11.97
CA CYS A 73 5.22 4.78 -12.49
C CYS A 73 5.17 5.86 -13.54
N ASN A 74 5.88 6.97 -13.34
CA ASN A 74 5.92 8.05 -14.31
C ASN A 74 6.60 7.62 -15.60
N ARG A 75 7.61 6.75 -15.50
CA ARG A 75 8.25 6.21 -16.68
C ARG A 75 7.24 5.39 -17.50
N LEU A 76 6.46 4.55 -16.82
CA LEU A 76 5.45 3.73 -17.49
C LEU A 76 4.33 4.57 -18.10
N LEU A 77 4.02 5.70 -17.48
CA LEU A 77 2.95 6.58 -17.95
C LEU A 77 3.44 7.62 -18.95
N GLY A 78 4.74 7.64 -19.25
CA GLY A 78 5.29 8.62 -20.17
C GLY A 78 5.26 10.04 -19.64
N GLN A 79 5.37 10.22 -18.34
CA GLN A 79 5.29 11.56 -17.72
C GLN A 79 6.44 11.80 -16.74
N THR A 80 7.63 11.36 -17.12
CA THR A 80 8.82 11.51 -16.30
C THR A 80 9.00 12.97 -15.85
N GLY A 81 9.32 13.14 -14.58
CA GLY A 81 9.55 14.47 -14.01
C GLY A 81 8.30 15.15 -13.48
N ARG A 82 7.14 14.53 -13.63
CA ARG A 82 5.90 15.10 -13.11
C ARG A 82 5.58 14.50 -11.75
N PRO A 83 4.79 15.19 -10.92
CA PRO A 83 4.32 14.58 -9.67
C PRO A 83 3.43 13.38 -9.97
N PHE A 84 3.64 12.29 -9.24
CA PHE A 84 2.76 11.12 -9.34
C PHE A 84 1.83 11.07 -8.13
N TRP A 85 2.40 11.21 -6.92
CA TRP A 85 1.62 11.18 -5.69
C TRP A 85 1.17 12.59 -5.34
N GLN A 86 -0.07 12.70 -4.85
CA GLN A 86 -0.55 13.96 -4.31
C GLN A 86 0.04 14.16 -2.92
N ASP A 87 0.04 15.39 -2.45
CA ASP A 87 0.72 15.71 -1.20
C ASP A 87 0.02 15.21 0.05
N GLU A 88 -1.19 14.77 -0.06
CA GLU A 88 -1.93 14.32 1.12
C GLU A 88 -1.42 13.01 1.63
N SER A 89 -1.20 12.92 2.93
CA SER A 89 -0.92 11.64 3.56
C SER A 89 -1.38 11.71 5.00
N TYR A 90 -1.85 10.58 5.48
CA TYR A 90 -2.30 10.44 6.85
C TYR A 90 -1.44 9.40 7.54
N ASP A 91 -0.99 9.74 8.76
CA ASP A 91 -0.19 8.86 9.58
C ASP A 91 -0.90 8.79 10.93
N ARG A 92 -1.49 7.66 11.21
CA ARG A 92 -2.25 7.49 12.42
C ARG A 92 -1.64 6.39 13.28
N LEU A 93 -1.48 6.69 14.56
CA LEU A 93 -0.95 5.72 15.50
C LEU A 93 -2.03 4.69 15.83
N VAL A 94 -1.66 3.44 15.86
CA VAL A 94 -2.54 2.34 16.25
C VAL A 94 -2.32 2.07 17.73
N ARG A 95 -3.36 2.18 18.52
CA ARG A 95 -3.22 2.26 19.97
C ARG A 95 -3.29 0.94 20.71
N ASN A 96 -3.96 -0.04 20.15
CA ASN A 96 -4.12 -1.32 20.84
C ASN A 96 -4.47 -2.43 19.85
N THR A 97 -4.52 -3.66 20.35
CA THR A 97 -4.76 -4.84 19.54
C THR A 97 -6.12 -4.81 18.85
N ASP A 98 -7.15 -4.35 19.54
CA ASP A 98 -8.48 -4.29 18.95
C ASP A 98 -8.52 -3.32 17.78
N GLU A 99 -7.89 -2.17 17.92
CA GLU A 99 -7.80 -1.21 16.84
C GLU A 99 -6.99 -1.78 15.68
N PHE A 100 -5.89 -2.45 15.97
CA PHE A 100 -5.07 -3.09 14.96
C PHE A 100 -5.90 -4.05 14.12
N GLN A 101 -6.70 -4.89 14.77
CA GLN A 101 -7.49 -5.87 14.05
C GLN A 101 -8.59 -5.24 13.22
N ARG A 102 -9.21 -4.18 13.73
CA ARG A 102 -10.22 -3.46 12.95
C ARG A 102 -9.62 -2.83 11.70
N ILE A 103 -8.41 -2.26 11.83
CA ILE A 103 -7.73 -1.63 10.71
C ILE A 103 -7.29 -2.67 9.70
N GLU A 104 -6.73 -3.77 10.18
CA GLU A 104 -6.31 -4.86 9.28
C GLU A 104 -7.50 -5.36 8.47
N ASN A 105 -8.64 -5.58 9.14
CA ASN A 105 -9.83 -6.03 8.45
C ASN A 105 -10.37 -4.97 7.48
N TYR A 106 -10.30 -3.70 7.88
CA TYR A 106 -10.71 -2.60 7.01
C TYR A 106 -9.89 -2.59 5.71
N ILE A 107 -8.59 -2.78 5.82
CA ILE A 107 -7.70 -2.79 4.66
C ILE A 107 -8.06 -3.96 3.74
N VAL A 108 -8.19 -5.15 4.31
CA VAL A 108 -8.43 -6.37 3.53
C VAL A 108 -9.81 -6.33 2.86
N GLN A 109 -10.80 -5.74 3.51
CA GLN A 109 -12.16 -5.69 2.96
C GLN A 109 -12.42 -4.46 2.09
N ASN A 110 -11.46 -3.57 1.99
CA ASN A 110 -11.65 -2.32 1.25
C ASN A 110 -12.07 -2.55 -0.21
N PRO A 111 -11.41 -3.43 -0.97
CA PRO A 111 -11.83 -3.65 -2.36
C PRO A 111 -13.24 -4.21 -2.48
N VAL A 112 -13.66 -5.04 -1.54
CA VAL A 112 -15.00 -5.60 -1.56
C VAL A 112 -16.03 -4.50 -1.30
N ARG A 113 -15.78 -3.66 -0.28
CA ARG A 113 -16.69 -2.56 0.01
C ARG A 113 -16.77 -1.56 -1.12
N ALA A 114 -15.69 -1.40 -1.87
CA ALA A 114 -15.66 -0.48 -3.00
C ALA A 114 -16.24 -1.10 -4.27
N GLY A 115 -16.67 -2.36 -4.23
CA GLY A 115 -17.25 -3.02 -5.39
C GLY A 115 -16.23 -3.49 -6.42
N LEU A 116 -14.96 -3.56 -6.06
CA LEU A 116 -13.91 -3.94 -6.99
C LEU A 116 -13.67 -5.45 -7.06
N ALA A 117 -14.15 -6.18 -6.06
CA ALA A 117 -14.01 -7.63 -6.01
C ALA A 117 -15.16 -8.21 -5.20
N ARG A 118 -15.48 -9.47 -5.44
CA ARG A 118 -16.53 -10.14 -4.68
C ARG A 118 -16.02 -10.65 -3.35
N SER A 119 -14.73 -10.93 -3.28
CA SER A 119 -14.09 -11.34 -2.03
C SER A 119 -12.68 -10.76 -2.01
N ALA A 120 -12.12 -10.68 -0.81
CA ALA A 120 -10.76 -10.16 -0.66
C ALA A 120 -9.76 -11.00 -1.44
N GLU A 121 -9.97 -12.31 -1.48
CA GLU A 121 -9.05 -13.22 -2.17
C GLU A 121 -8.97 -12.97 -3.67
N GLU A 122 -10.01 -12.39 -4.25
CA GLU A 122 -10.03 -12.11 -5.67
C GLU A 122 -9.28 -10.85 -6.05
N TYR A 123 -8.99 -9.98 -5.10
CA TYR A 123 -8.35 -8.72 -5.41
C TYR A 123 -6.83 -8.90 -5.40
N PRO A 124 -6.15 -8.61 -6.52
CA PRO A 124 -4.72 -8.95 -6.63
C PRO A 124 -3.78 -8.04 -5.84
N TRP A 125 -4.21 -6.82 -5.51
CA TRP A 125 -3.31 -5.83 -4.95
C TRP A 125 -3.55 -5.59 -3.48
N LEU A 126 -3.52 -6.66 -2.70
CA LEU A 126 -3.61 -6.55 -1.24
C LEU A 126 -2.84 -7.69 -0.58
N SER A 127 -2.58 -7.53 0.70
CA SER A 127 -1.73 -8.44 1.46
C SER A 127 -2.21 -9.88 1.49
N LEU A 128 -3.51 -10.09 1.44
CA LEU A 128 -4.05 -11.43 1.46
C LEU A 128 -3.66 -12.19 0.19
N SER A 129 -3.73 -11.54 -0.96
CA SER A 129 -3.31 -12.14 -2.22
C SER A 129 -1.83 -12.48 -2.20
N THR A 130 -1.02 -11.55 -1.71
CA THR A 130 0.41 -11.77 -1.59
C THR A 130 0.69 -12.94 -0.67
N ARG A 131 0.00 -12.96 0.45
CA ARG A 131 0.17 -14.01 1.40
C ARG A 131 -0.27 -15.34 0.81
N GLY A 132 -1.35 -15.33 0.06
CA GLY A 132 -1.82 -16.52 -0.62
C GLY A 132 -0.80 -17.05 -1.59
N GLY A 133 -0.09 -16.17 -2.28
CA GLY A 133 0.94 -16.57 -3.17
C GLY A 133 2.16 -17.08 -2.47
N LEU A 134 2.44 -16.51 -1.30
CA LEU A 134 3.59 -16.89 -0.63
C LEU A 134 3.32 -17.82 0.42
N LYS A 135 2.22 -17.79 0.84
CA LYS A 135 1.92 -18.25 1.90
C LYS A 135 2.18 -19.29 2.39
N PRO A 136 2.13 -19.67 2.07
CA PRO A 136 2.28 -20.54 2.65
C PRO A 136 2.91 -20.45 3.74
N ALA A 137 3.39 -20.22 3.66
CA ALA A 137 4.08 -20.23 4.46
C ALA A 137 3.78 -19.77 5.49
N ALA A 138 3.73 -19.12 5.41
CA ALA A 138 3.67 -18.45 6.31
C ALA A 138 2.87 -18.87 7.09
N GLY A 139 2.57 -19.47 6.75
CA GLY A 139 1.79 -19.87 7.69
C GLY A 139 1.45 -18.99 8.43
#